data_bd1ef283240e0efa32d0888cd95db0e3
#
_entry.id   bd1ef283240e0efa32d0888cd95db0e3
#
_cell.length_a   1.000
_cell.length_b   1.000
_cell.length_c   1.000
_cell.angle_alpha   90.00
_cell.angle_beta   90.00
_cell.angle_gamma   90.00
#
_symmetry.space_group_name_H-M   'P 1'
#
loop_
_entity.id
_entity.type
_entity.pdbx_description
1 polymer ?
#
loop_
_entity_poly.entity_id
_entity_poly.type
_entity_poly.pdbx_seq_one_letter_code
_entity_poly.pdbx_strand_id
1 'polypeptide(L)'
;MAEETLLAMVLKEPALLDQTKGLQPEEFSSPLLGRVYGQLAYRHSHGLEISLAVLESLDHEEMSHVAGIVHRQQGPVSETALGDCMAIIRAEHQLAGVSSADQLLALRDKLKESKGTKG
;
A
#
# COMPACT_ATOMS: atom_id res chain seq x y z
N MET A 1 6.11 1.49 8.71
CA MET A 1 5.27 2.15 7.71
C MET A 1 4.42 1.14 6.98
N ALA A 2 3.15 1.45 6.79
CA ALA A 2 2.21 0.47 6.26
C ALA A 2 2.51 0.02 4.82
N GLU A 3 2.93 0.95 3.96
CA GLU A 3 3.26 0.60 2.58
C GLU A 3 4.42 -0.37 2.49
N GLU A 4 5.46 -0.12 3.27
CA GLU A 4 6.63 -1.00 3.29
C GLU A 4 6.27 -2.37 3.85
N THR A 5 5.50 -2.38 4.93
CA THR A 5 5.08 -3.63 5.56
C THR A 5 4.25 -4.46 4.60
N LEU A 6 3.30 -3.83 3.91
CA LEU A 6 2.45 -4.53 2.96
C LEU A 6 3.27 -5.16 1.84
N LEU A 7 4.19 -4.39 1.26
CA LEU A 7 5.02 -4.91 0.17
C LEU A 7 5.89 -6.08 0.64
N ALA A 8 6.47 -5.97 1.84
CA ALA A 8 7.28 -7.06 2.37
C ALA A 8 6.46 -8.31 2.56
N MET A 9 5.22 -8.17 3.04
CA MET A 9 4.35 -9.32 3.24
C MET A 9 3.98 -10.00 1.93
N VAL A 10 3.61 -9.24 0.90
CA VAL A 10 3.21 -9.87 -0.38
C VAL A 10 4.39 -10.46 -1.11
N LEU A 11 5.61 -9.94 -0.90
CA LEU A 11 6.80 -10.56 -1.46
C LEU A 11 7.15 -11.87 -0.77
N LYS A 12 6.89 -11.96 0.52
CA LYS A 12 7.11 -13.21 1.25
C LYS A 12 6.03 -14.24 0.97
N GLU A 13 4.80 -13.79 0.78
CA GLU A 13 3.67 -14.67 0.54
C GLU A 13 2.80 -14.07 -0.57
N PRO A 14 3.13 -14.37 -1.83
CA PRO A 14 2.43 -13.76 -2.98
C PRO A 14 0.92 -14.01 -3.02
N ALA A 15 0.46 -15.08 -2.40
CA ALA A 15 -0.98 -15.35 -2.36
C ALA A 15 -1.77 -14.22 -1.70
N LEU A 16 -1.12 -13.43 -0.84
CA LEU A 16 -1.76 -12.27 -0.21
C LEU A 16 -2.18 -11.21 -1.19
N LEU A 17 -1.61 -11.21 -2.40
CA LEU A 17 -2.04 -10.27 -3.44
C LEU A 17 -3.51 -10.43 -3.81
N ASP A 18 -4.08 -11.61 -3.61
CA ASP A 18 -5.51 -11.81 -3.79
C ASP A 18 -6.34 -10.99 -2.80
N GLN A 19 -5.78 -10.71 -1.63
CA GLN A 19 -6.45 -9.94 -0.60
C GLN A 19 -6.34 -8.44 -0.85
N THR A 20 -5.44 -8.01 -1.71
CA THR A 20 -5.23 -6.59 -1.98
C THR A 20 -6.06 -6.08 -3.15
N LYS A 21 -6.98 -6.88 -3.67
CA LYS A 21 -7.84 -6.45 -4.77
C LYS A 21 -8.58 -5.19 -4.35
N GLY A 22 -8.59 -4.20 -5.22
CA GLY A 22 -9.20 -2.93 -4.91
C GLY A 22 -8.23 -1.88 -4.40
N LEU A 23 -7.06 -2.27 -3.90
CA LEU A 23 -6.02 -1.31 -3.57
C LEU A 23 -5.27 -0.98 -4.85
N GLN A 24 -5.16 0.31 -5.17
CA GLN A 24 -4.54 0.76 -6.40
C GLN A 24 -3.12 1.28 -6.13
N PRO A 25 -2.21 1.13 -7.10
CA PRO A 25 -0.86 1.68 -6.94
C PRO A 25 -0.86 3.18 -6.65
N GLU A 26 -1.84 3.91 -7.19
CA GLU A 26 -1.95 5.35 -7.01
C GLU A 26 -2.28 5.73 -5.57
N GLU A 27 -2.76 4.79 -4.77
CA GLU A 27 -3.07 5.06 -3.37
C GLU A 27 -1.83 5.11 -2.49
N PHE A 28 -0.70 4.65 -3.00
CA PHE A 28 0.56 4.71 -2.27
C PHE A 28 1.12 6.14 -2.26
N SER A 29 1.63 6.57 -1.12
CA SER A 29 2.26 7.89 -1.03
C SER A 29 3.64 7.91 -1.68
N SER A 30 4.32 6.79 -1.71
CA SER A 30 5.64 6.66 -2.34
C SER A 30 5.47 6.22 -3.79
N PRO A 31 5.93 7.03 -4.77
CA PRO A 31 5.86 6.60 -6.17
C PRO A 31 6.62 5.30 -6.43
N LEU A 32 7.73 5.10 -5.76
CA LEU A 32 8.50 3.87 -5.91
C LEU A 32 7.71 2.67 -5.42
N LEU A 33 7.15 2.75 -4.21
CA LEU A 33 6.43 1.62 -3.62
C LEU A 33 5.14 1.33 -4.39
N GLY A 34 4.45 2.37 -4.87
CA GLY A 34 3.28 2.19 -5.70
C GLY A 34 3.61 1.48 -7.00
N ARG A 35 4.73 1.85 -7.63
CA ARG A 35 5.18 1.22 -8.86
C ARG A 35 5.52 -0.25 -8.63
N VAL A 36 6.21 -0.55 -7.53
CA VAL A 36 6.52 -1.93 -7.17
C VAL A 36 5.24 -2.73 -6.96
N TYR A 37 4.32 -2.19 -6.19
CA TYR A 37 3.05 -2.85 -5.95
C TYR A 37 2.30 -3.13 -7.25
N GLY A 38 2.26 -2.14 -8.15
CA GLY A 38 1.59 -2.29 -9.43
C GLY A 38 2.16 -3.42 -10.26
N GLN A 39 3.49 -3.55 -10.29
CA GLN A 39 4.13 -4.62 -11.01
C GLN A 39 3.83 -5.98 -10.39
N LEU A 40 3.86 -6.07 -9.07
CA LEU A 40 3.55 -7.31 -8.39
C LEU A 40 2.11 -7.74 -8.63
N ALA A 41 1.18 -6.80 -8.54
CA ALA A 41 -0.23 -7.08 -8.79
C ALA A 41 -0.47 -7.53 -10.22
N TYR A 42 0.17 -6.87 -11.19
CA TYR A 42 0.07 -7.25 -12.59
C TYR A 42 0.57 -8.68 -12.81
N ARG A 43 1.75 -8.98 -12.28
CA ARG A 43 2.33 -10.31 -12.45
C ARG A 43 1.46 -11.38 -11.80
N HIS A 44 0.95 -11.08 -10.62
CA HIS A 44 0.09 -12.04 -9.91
C HIS A 44 -1.18 -12.33 -10.70
N SER A 45 -1.81 -11.30 -11.27
CA SER A 45 -3.04 -11.47 -12.03
C SER A 45 -2.83 -12.25 -13.33
N HIS A 46 -1.59 -12.29 -13.83
CA HIS A 46 -1.24 -13.02 -15.04
C HIS A 46 -0.53 -14.35 -14.76
N GLY A 47 -0.49 -14.76 -13.49
CA GLY A 47 0.15 -16.03 -13.12
C GLY A 47 1.65 -16.04 -13.29
N LEU A 48 2.28 -14.87 -13.25
CA LEU A 48 3.72 -14.74 -13.42
C LEU A 48 4.44 -14.79 -12.06
N GLU A 49 5.74 -15.06 -12.11
CA GLU A 49 6.53 -15.17 -10.89
C GLU A 49 6.55 -13.86 -10.11
N ILE A 50 6.48 -13.97 -8.79
CA ILE A 50 6.52 -12.84 -7.87
C ILE A 50 7.81 -12.93 -7.05
N SER A 51 8.75 -12.03 -7.33
CA SER A 51 10.00 -11.94 -6.56
C SER A 51 10.66 -10.60 -6.87
N LEU A 52 11.66 -10.25 -6.06
CA LEU A 52 12.44 -9.03 -6.32
C LEU A 52 13.16 -9.10 -7.65
N ALA A 53 13.59 -10.29 -8.04
CA ALA A 53 14.38 -10.47 -9.27
C ALA A 53 13.61 -10.09 -10.54
N VAL A 54 12.28 -10.08 -10.49
CA VAL A 54 11.48 -9.77 -11.67
C VAL A 54 11.11 -8.29 -11.79
N LEU A 55 11.55 -7.46 -10.87
CA LEU A 55 11.25 -6.03 -10.88
C LEU A 55 12.25 -5.28 -11.75
N GLU A 56 12.11 -5.40 -13.05
CA GLU A 56 13.11 -4.91 -14.01
C GLU A 56 13.13 -3.39 -14.16
N SER A 57 12.04 -2.70 -13.81
CA SER A 57 11.98 -1.26 -13.96
C SER A 57 12.72 -0.49 -12.86
N LEU A 58 13.23 -1.18 -11.85
CA LEU A 58 13.92 -0.54 -10.74
C LEU A 58 15.42 -0.43 -11.04
N ASP A 59 15.99 0.74 -10.74
CA ASP A 59 17.44 0.88 -10.84
C ASP A 59 18.10 0.26 -9.60
N HIS A 60 19.42 0.31 -9.55
CA HIS A 60 20.18 -0.33 -8.48
C HIS A 60 19.83 0.22 -7.10
N GLU A 61 19.68 1.54 -6.98
CA GLU A 61 19.34 2.15 -5.69
C GLU A 61 17.93 1.81 -5.25
N GLU A 62 16.99 1.82 -6.20
CA GLU A 62 15.60 1.48 -5.91
C GLU A 62 15.50 0.02 -5.49
N MET A 63 16.18 -0.87 -6.19
CA MET A 63 16.19 -2.28 -5.85
C MET A 63 16.78 -2.51 -4.45
N SER A 64 17.86 -1.82 -4.12
CA SER A 64 18.47 -1.91 -2.79
C SER A 64 17.52 -1.44 -1.71
N HIS A 65 16.78 -0.37 -1.98
CA HIS A 65 15.81 0.15 -1.03
C HIS A 65 14.70 -0.86 -0.76
N VAL A 66 14.14 -1.44 -1.81
CA VAL A 66 13.06 -2.42 -1.68
C VAL A 66 13.56 -3.69 -1.00
N ALA A 67 14.75 -4.15 -1.36
CA ALA A 67 15.34 -5.33 -0.73
C ALA A 67 15.55 -5.11 0.77
N GLY A 68 15.97 -3.89 1.14
CA GLY A 68 16.13 -3.53 2.54
C GLY A 68 14.81 -3.57 3.31
N ILE A 69 13.72 -3.11 2.68
CA ILE A 69 12.39 -3.17 3.28
C ILE A 69 12.01 -4.62 3.59
N VAL A 70 12.16 -5.50 2.62
CA VAL A 70 11.84 -6.91 2.79
C VAL A 70 12.68 -7.54 3.89
N HIS A 71 13.97 -7.20 3.89
CA HIS A 71 14.91 -7.76 4.88
C HIS A 71 14.56 -7.32 6.30
N ARG A 72 14.10 -6.09 6.47
CA ARG A 72 13.76 -5.56 7.80
C ARG A 72 12.44 -6.07 8.33
N GLN A 73 11.57 -6.57 7.46
CA GLN A 73 10.26 -7.06 7.90
C GLN A 73 10.41 -8.42 8.56
N GLN A 74 10.24 -8.44 9.88
CA GLN A 74 10.41 -9.65 10.66
C GLN A 74 9.14 -10.12 11.37
N GLY A 75 8.08 -9.34 11.26
CA GLY A 75 6.81 -9.69 11.89
C GLY A 75 6.11 -10.82 11.14
N PRO A 76 5.08 -11.39 11.76
CA PRO A 76 4.32 -12.45 11.10
C PRO A 76 3.56 -11.93 9.90
N VAL A 77 3.44 -12.78 8.89
CA VAL A 77 2.64 -12.48 7.71
C VAL A 77 1.23 -12.98 7.99
N SER A 78 0.23 -12.10 7.91
CA SER A 78 -1.15 -12.50 8.15
C SER A 78 -2.12 -11.64 7.34
N GLU A 79 -3.30 -12.19 7.07
CA GLU A 79 -4.34 -11.44 6.36
C GLU A 79 -4.83 -10.26 7.19
N THR A 80 -4.91 -10.40 8.50
CA THR A 80 -5.32 -9.32 9.38
C THR A 80 -4.34 -8.16 9.32
N ALA A 81 -3.05 -8.44 9.42
CA ALA A 81 -2.02 -7.40 9.33
C ALA A 81 -2.05 -6.73 7.96
N LEU A 82 -2.27 -7.51 6.91
CA LEU A 82 -2.38 -6.97 5.56
C LEU A 82 -3.58 -6.02 5.45
N GLY A 83 -4.73 -6.42 5.96
CA GLY A 83 -5.92 -5.57 5.96
C GLY A 83 -5.71 -4.26 6.70
N ASP A 84 -5.02 -4.32 7.84
CA ASP A 84 -4.70 -3.11 8.61
C ASP A 84 -3.81 -2.18 7.80
N CYS A 85 -2.81 -2.71 7.11
CA CYS A 85 -1.94 -1.90 6.26
C CYS A 85 -2.72 -1.25 5.13
N MET A 86 -3.63 -1.99 4.50
CA MET A 86 -4.44 -1.44 3.42
C MET A 86 -5.32 -0.29 3.91
N ALA A 87 -5.91 -0.44 5.09
CA ALA A 87 -6.75 0.61 5.67
C ALA A 87 -5.93 1.88 5.93
N ILE A 88 -4.72 1.73 6.47
CA ILE A 88 -3.84 2.85 6.73
C ILE A 88 -3.42 3.54 5.44
N ILE A 89 -3.06 2.76 4.42
CA ILE A 89 -2.65 3.31 3.13
C ILE A 89 -3.77 4.14 2.53
N ARG A 90 -4.99 3.62 2.54
CA ARG A 90 -6.13 4.35 2.00
C ARG A 90 -6.45 5.61 2.78
N ALA A 91 -6.37 5.55 4.10
CA ALA A 91 -6.61 6.72 4.93
C ALA A 91 -5.56 7.81 4.65
N GLU A 92 -4.29 7.43 4.55
CA GLU A 92 -3.23 8.37 4.25
C GLU A 92 -3.38 8.97 2.85
N HIS A 93 -3.80 8.16 1.89
CA HIS A 93 -4.03 8.66 0.53
C HIS A 93 -5.14 9.70 0.51
N GLN A 94 -6.23 9.46 1.23
CA GLN A 94 -7.32 10.42 1.30
C GLN A 94 -6.86 11.74 1.91
N LEU A 95 -6.05 11.68 2.96
CA LEU A 95 -5.54 12.88 3.59
C LEU A 95 -4.55 13.61 2.68
N ALA A 96 -3.71 12.87 1.95
CA ALA A 96 -2.76 13.48 1.03
C ALA A 96 -3.44 14.18 -0.13
N GLY A 97 -4.66 13.76 -0.49
CA GLY A 97 -5.43 14.40 -1.54
C GLY A 97 -6.03 15.74 -1.14
N VAL A 98 -6.03 16.05 0.16
CA VAL A 98 -6.56 17.31 0.67
C VAL A 98 -5.42 18.32 0.69
N SER A 99 -5.45 19.27 -0.25
CA SER A 99 -4.33 20.19 -0.44
C SER A 99 -4.52 21.59 0.15
N SER A 100 -5.69 21.89 0.68
CA SER A 100 -5.97 23.19 1.24
C SER A 100 -6.67 23.06 2.59
N ALA A 101 -6.58 24.17 3.38
CA ALA A 101 -7.24 24.20 4.68
C ALA A 101 -8.77 24.04 4.53
N ASP A 102 -9.31 24.62 3.47
CA ASP A 102 -10.76 24.53 3.23
C ASP A 102 -11.18 23.10 2.96
N GLN A 103 -10.41 22.38 2.16
CA GLN A 103 -10.70 20.97 1.89
C GLN A 103 -10.57 20.13 3.15
N LEU A 104 -9.57 20.45 3.97
CA LEU A 104 -9.37 19.73 5.21
C LEU A 104 -10.54 19.96 6.16
N LEU A 105 -11.02 21.21 6.28
CA LEU A 105 -12.16 21.51 7.11
C LEU A 105 -13.42 20.82 6.61
N ALA A 106 -13.62 20.80 5.29
CA ALA A 106 -14.78 20.13 4.71
C ALA A 106 -14.75 18.63 5.03
N LEU A 107 -13.59 18.02 4.97
CA LEU A 107 -13.46 16.62 5.31
C LEU A 107 -13.77 16.36 6.77
N ARG A 108 -13.28 17.22 7.66
CA ARG A 108 -13.56 17.09 9.09
C ARG A 108 -15.03 17.24 9.38
N ASP A 109 -15.69 18.20 8.74
CA ASP A 109 -17.12 18.42 8.93
C ASP A 109 -17.91 17.22 8.43
N LYS A 110 -17.52 16.64 7.33
CA LYS A 110 -18.17 15.46 6.79
C LYS A 110 -18.07 14.28 7.75
N LEU A 111 -16.91 14.08 8.34
CA LEU A 111 -16.73 13.01 9.32
C LEU A 111 -17.53 13.28 10.58
N LYS A 112 -17.59 14.53 10.98
CA LYS A 112 -18.35 14.95 12.14
C LYS A 112 -19.84 14.74 11.94
N GLU A 113 -20.35 15.09 10.77
CA GLU A 113 -21.74 14.86 10.43
C GLU A 113 -22.07 13.38 10.47
N SER A 114 -21.18 12.57 9.96
CA SER A 114 -21.38 11.12 9.95
C SER A 114 -21.53 10.57 11.35
N LYS A 115 -20.87 11.17 12.32
CA LYS A 115 -21.01 10.77 13.72
C LYS A 115 -22.21 11.41 14.37
N GLY A 116 -22.48 12.66 14.04
CA GLY A 116 -23.51 13.41 14.71
C GLY A 116 -24.92 13.08 14.31
N THR A 117 -25.09 12.62 13.07
CA THR A 117 -26.44 12.39 12.57
C THR A 117 -27.15 11.28 13.28
N LYS A 118 -26.43 10.45 13.94
CA LYS A 118 -27.06 9.44 14.65
C LYS A 118 -27.43 9.98 15.94
N GLY A 119 -26.86 11.01 16.30
CA GLY A 119 -27.31 11.68 17.52
C GLY A 119 -28.74 12.01 17.39
#